data_abfec7051635f886fe1c6a1e430d5b1c
#
_entry.id   abfec7051635f886fe1c6a1e430d5b1c
#
_cell.length_a   1.000
_cell.length_b   1.000
_cell.length_c   1.000
_cell.angle_alpha   90.00
_cell.angle_beta   90.00
_cell.angle_gamma   90.00
#
_symmetry.space_group_name_H-M   'P 1'
#
loop_
_entity.id
_entity.type
_entity.pdbx_description
1 polymer ?
#
loop_
_entity_poly.entity_id
_entity_poly.type
_entity_poly.pdbx_seq_one_letter_code
_entity_poly.pdbx_strand_id
1 'polypeptide(L)'
;MDDDLAQIREKRMQEMQEQREQKKSAGVIPITGQNFSEVLAGSERLVIDFWAEWCGPCRRVGPIVEELSREFAGTITFAKCNTDENQNIAMQYGISAIPTIILYSRGKMVGQIIGAYPKDAFRDQIKKAFGLS
;
A
#
# COMPACT_ATOMS: atom_id res chain seq x y z
N MET A 1 -42.09 12.03 4.49
CA MET A 1 -41.95 10.56 4.50
C MET A 1 -41.05 10.05 3.41
N ASP A 2 -41.20 10.50 2.16
CA ASP A 2 -40.34 10.07 1.06
C ASP A 2 -38.88 10.55 1.21
N ASP A 3 -38.68 11.71 1.86
CA ASP A 3 -37.32 12.27 2.08
C ASP A 3 -36.50 11.47 3.07
N ASP A 4 -37.10 10.87 4.08
CA ASP A 4 -36.40 10.03 5.08
C ASP A 4 -35.94 8.73 4.47
N LEU A 5 -36.74 8.13 3.59
CA LEU A 5 -36.38 6.89 2.88
C LEU A 5 -35.26 7.14 1.86
N ALA A 6 -35.28 8.27 1.16
CA ALA A 6 -34.23 8.65 0.23
C ALA A 6 -32.90 8.88 0.94
N GLN A 7 -32.91 9.56 2.09
CA GLN A 7 -31.72 9.80 2.91
C GLN A 7 -31.11 8.51 3.46
N ILE A 8 -31.95 7.58 3.91
CA ILE A 8 -31.50 6.27 4.40
C ILE A 8 -30.87 5.46 3.27
N ARG A 9 -31.44 5.49 2.07
CA ARG A 9 -30.89 4.81 0.90
C ARG A 9 -29.54 5.38 0.48
N GLU A 10 -29.42 6.72 0.45
CA GLU A 10 -28.15 7.38 0.12
C GLU A 10 -27.06 7.03 1.14
N LYS A 11 -27.39 7.05 2.42
CA LYS A 11 -26.45 6.72 3.49
C LYS A 11 -25.99 5.28 3.39
N ARG A 12 -26.88 4.34 3.08
CA ARG A 12 -26.53 2.92 2.89
C ARG A 12 -25.65 2.72 1.66
N MET A 13 -25.93 3.44 0.57
CA MET A 13 -25.11 3.40 -0.63
C MET A 13 -23.70 3.91 -0.37
N GLN A 14 -23.57 5.01 0.37
CA GLN A 14 -22.27 5.55 0.76
C GLN A 14 -21.50 4.59 1.66
N GLU A 15 -22.15 4.00 2.64
CA GLU A 15 -21.54 2.99 3.52
C GLU A 15 -21.07 1.76 2.73
N MET A 16 -21.86 1.31 1.76
CA MET A 16 -21.46 0.19 0.89
C MET A 16 -20.29 0.53 -0.01
N GLN A 17 -20.25 1.77 -0.54
CA GLN A 17 -19.12 2.23 -1.34
C GLN A 17 -17.84 2.33 -0.51
N GLU A 18 -17.93 2.88 0.70
CA GLU A 18 -16.80 2.95 1.62
C GLU A 18 -16.28 1.56 1.98
N GLN A 19 -17.17 0.61 2.25
CA GLN A 19 -16.79 -0.78 2.51
C GLN A 19 -16.16 -1.45 1.30
N ARG A 20 -16.64 -1.17 0.09
CA ARG A 20 -16.04 -1.68 -1.14
C ARG A 20 -14.66 -1.12 -1.39
N GLU A 21 -14.47 0.17 -1.13
CA GLU A 21 -13.16 0.82 -1.26
C GLU A 21 -12.18 0.27 -0.23
N GLN A 22 -12.60 0.05 1.01
CA GLN A 22 -11.80 -0.59 2.05
C GLN A 22 -11.42 -2.02 1.69
N LYS A 23 -12.35 -2.79 1.09
CA LYS A 23 -12.08 -4.14 0.61
C LYS A 23 -11.14 -4.15 -0.59
N LYS A 24 -11.25 -3.17 -1.50
CA LYS A 24 -10.39 -3.04 -2.66
C LYS A 24 -8.95 -2.72 -2.28
N SER A 25 -8.75 -1.85 -1.31
CA SER A 25 -7.41 -1.49 -0.82
C SER A 25 -6.81 -2.58 0.06
N ALA A 26 -7.65 -3.52 0.58
CA ALA A 26 -7.21 -4.70 1.35
C ALA A 26 -6.25 -4.36 2.48
N GLY A 27 -6.40 -3.18 3.10
CA GLY A 27 -5.51 -2.74 4.17
C GLY A 27 -4.22 -2.10 3.67
N VAL A 28 -4.05 -1.89 2.37
CA VAL A 28 -2.91 -1.15 1.81
C VAL A 28 -3.23 0.35 1.87
N ILE A 29 -2.44 1.09 2.64
CA ILE A 29 -2.66 2.51 2.91
C ILE A 29 -2.15 3.36 1.76
N PRO A 30 -2.99 4.20 1.12
CA PRO A 30 -2.50 5.15 0.13
C PRO A 30 -1.64 6.24 0.81
N ILE A 31 -0.40 6.38 0.35
CA ILE A 31 0.51 7.40 0.88
C ILE A 31 0.25 8.73 0.17
N THR A 32 0.19 9.79 0.97
CA THR A 32 0.10 11.17 0.51
C THR A 32 1.19 12.00 1.18
N GLY A 33 1.41 13.23 0.70
CA GLY A 33 2.32 14.15 1.37
C GLY A 33 1.91 14.48 2.80
N GLN A 34 0.61 14.32 3.11
CA GLN A 34 0.07 14.64 4.42
C GLN A 34 0.22 13.48 5.43
N ASN A 35 0.13 12.22 4.98
CA ASN A 35 0.14 11.08 5.89
C ASN A 35 1.48 10.33 5.94
N PHE A 36 2.41 10.62 5.04
CA PHE A 36 3.65 9.85 4.91
C PHE A 36 4.45 9.77 6.22
N SER A 37 4.70 10.92 6.84
CA SER A 37 5.47 10.98 8.09
C SER A 37 4.78 10.21 9.22
N GLU A 38 3.45 10.30 9.30
CA GLU A 38 2.65 9.63 10.32
C GLU A 38 2.66 8.11 10.12
N VAL A 39 2.49 7.65 8.89
CA VAL A 39 2.52 6.22 8.57
C VAL A 39 3.91 5.64 8.85
N LEU A 40 4.96 6.36 8.46
CA LEU A 40 6.34 5.94 8.68
C LEU A 40 6.66 5.85 10.18
N ALA A 41 6.27 6.85 10.95
CA ALA A 41 6.53 6.90 12.40
C ALA A 41 5.68 5.89 13.19
N GLY A 42 4.46 5.65 12.74
CA GLY A 42 3.49 4.80 13.43
C GLY A 42 3.60 3.32 13.11
N SER A 43 4.47 2.93 12.19
CA SER A 43 4.58 1.53 11.74
C SER A 43 5.89 0.91 12.22
N GLU A 44 5.80 -0.19 12.94
CA GLU A 44 6.99 -0.95 13.34
C GLU A 44 7.66 -1.60 12.14
N ARG A 45 6.86 -2.24 11.27
CA ARG A 45 7.30 -2.81 9.99
C ARG A 45 6.40 -2.28 8.89
N LEU A 46 7.01 -1.68 7.88
CA LEU A 46 6.28 -1.01 6.80
C LEU A 46 6.83 -1.43 5.44
N VAL A 47 5.92 -1.76 4.54
CA VAL A 47 6.22 -2.07 3.13
C VAL A 47 5.52 -1.03 2.28
N ILE A 48 6.26 -0.30 1.45
CA ILE A 48 5.68 0.70 0.53
C ILE A 48 5.93 0.27 -0.92
N ASP A 49 4.85 0.15 -1.68
CA ASP A 49 4.87 -0.11 -3.12
C ASP A 49 4.82 1.22 -3.87
N PHE A 50 5.93 1.58 -4.54
CA PHE A 50 6.01 2.75 -5.41
C PHE A 50 5.58 2.35 -6.82
N TRP A 51 4.51 2.97 -7.31
CA TRP A 51 3.83 2.57 -8.54
C TRP A 51 3.31 3.77 -9.33
N ALA A 52 2.85 3.52 -10.56
CA ALA A 52 2.13 4.50 -11.37
C ALA A 52 1.09 3.79 -12.25
N GLU A 53 0.05 4.51 -12.63
CA GLU A 53 -1.04 3.92 -13.43
C GLU A 53 -0.59 3.46 -14.82
N TRP A 54 0.34 4.19 -15.44
CA TRP A 54 0.86 3.86 -16.76
C TRP A 54 1.83 2.68 -16.76
N CYS A 55 2.21 2.19 -15.61
CA CYS A 55 3.22 1.15 -15.47
C CYS A 55 2.57 -0.24 -15.54
N GLY A 56 2.83 -0.98 -16.63
CA GLY A 56 2.30 -2.33 -16.83
C GLY A 56 2.70 -3.31 -15.74
N PRO A 57 4.00 -3.45 -15.42
CA PRO A 57 4.44 -4.35 -14.33
C PRO A 57 3.85 -4.01 -12.98
N CYS A 58 3.59 -2.72 -12.69
CA CYS A 58 2.94 -2.29 -11.43
C CYS A 58 1.55 -2.89 -11.29
N ARG A 59 0.82 -3.07 -12.39
CA ARG A 59 -0.52 -3.65 -12.38
C ARG A 59 -0.52 -5.12 -11.95
N ARG A 60 0.58 -5.82 -12.19
CA ARG A 60 0.75 -7.22 -11.73
C ARG A 60 1.15 -7.27 -10.27
N VAL A 61 1.93 -6.31 -9.81
CA VAL A 61 2.42 -6.25 -8.43
C VAL A 61 1.34 -5.78 -7.46
N GLY A 62 0.46 -4.86 -7.88
CA GLY A 62 -0.60 -4.33 -7.03
C GLY A 62 -1.44 -5.40 -6.33
N PRO A 63 -2.04 -6.34 -7.09
CA PRO A 63 -2.81 -7.43 -6.46
C PRO A 63 -1.97 -8.31 -5.53
N ILE A 64 -0.70 -8.53 -5.85
CA ILE A 64 0.22 -9.31 -5.00
C ILE A 64 0.43 -8.60 -3.67
N VAL A 65 0.65 -7.30 -3.70
CA VAL A 65 0.82 -6.49 -2.49
C VAL A 65 -0.45 -6.52 -1.62
N GLU A 66 -1.62 -6.46 -2.25
CA GLU A 66 -2.89 -6.57 -1.55
C GLU A 66 -3.04 -7.93 -0.85
N GLU A 67 -2.70 -9.01 -1.54
CA GLU A 67 -2.74 -10.36 -0.95
C GLU A 67 -1.76 -10.50 0.21
N LEU A 68 -0.53 -10.00 0.05
CA LEU A 68 0.48 -10.04 1.10
C LEU A 68 0.05 -9.19 2.31
N SER A 69 -0.64 -8.08 2.08
CA SER A 69 -1.17 -7.26 3.18
C SER A 69 -2.15 -8.04 4.06
N ARG A 70 -2.93 -8.92 3.46
CA ARG A 70 -3.85 -9.80 4.21
C ARG A 70 -3.09 -10.87 4.97
N GLU A 71 -2.10 -11.50 4.33
CA GLU A 71 -1.28 -12.55 4.98
C GLU A 71 -0.55 -12.03 6.21
N PHE A 72 -0.02 -10.82 6.14
CA PHE A 72 0.76 -10.21 7.22
C PHE A 72 -0.02 -9.21 8.05
N ALA A 73 -1.35 -9.25 7.98
CA ALA A 73 -2.21 -8.37 8.77
C ALA A 73 -1.86 -8.47 10.26
N GLY A 74 -1.70 -7.31 10.92
CA GLY A 74 -1.31 -7.24 12.32
C GLY A 74 0.19 -7.38 12.58
N THR A 75 0.98 -7.82 11.60
CA THR A 75 2.43 -7.99 11.72
C THR A 75 3.19 -6.93 10.93
N ILE A 76 2.73 -6.63 9.73
CA ILE A 76 3.36 -5.68 8.80
C ILE A 76 2.30 -4.72 8.27
N THR A 77 2.62 -3.44 8.24
CA THR A 77 1.80 -2.41 7.61
C THR A 77 2.19 -2.30 6.14
N PHE A 78 1.21 -2.33 5.25
CA PHE A 78 1.43 -2.18 3.82
C PHE A 78 0.86 -0.86 3.33
N ALA A 79 1.60 -0.19 2.45
CA ALA A 79 1.21 1.08 1.87
C ALA A 79 1.59 1.12 0.40
N LYS A 80 0.96 2.03 -0.34
CA LYS A 80 1.26 2.26 -1.75
C LYS A 80 1.45 3.75 -1.98
N CYS A 81 2.42 4.10 -2.82
CA CYS A 81 2.74 5.48 -3.15
C CYS A 81 2.75 5.67 -4.66
N ASN A 82 1.78 6.42 -5.16
CA ASN A 82 1.75 6.80 -6.58
C ASN A 82 2.83 7.83 -6.83
N THR A 83 3.81 7.49 -7.65
CA THR A 83 4.98 8.35 -7.90
C THR A 83 4.62 9.61 -8.66
N ASP A 84 3.59 9.59 -9.50
CA ASP A 84 3.16 10.77 -10.24
C ASP A 84 2.48 11.79 -9.32
N GLU A 85 1.72 11.32 -8.35
CA GLU A 85 1.03 12.17 -7.36
C GLU A 85 1.95 12.61 -6.22
N ASN A 86 3.05 11.89 -5.98
CA ASN A 86 3.95 12.10 -4.85
C ASN A 86 5.41 12.16 -5.30
N GLN A 87 5.72 13.04 -6.25
CA GLN A 87 7.04 13.16 -6.84
C GLN A 87 8.12 13.49 -5.82
N ASN A 88 7.80 14.31 -4.82
CA ASN A 88 8.75 14.69 -3.77
C ASN A 88 9.19 13.48 -2.95
N ILE A 89 8.27 12.60 -2.62
CA ILE A 89 8.57 11.37 -1.87
C ILE A 89 9.43 10.44 -2.73
N ALA A 90 9.05 10.25 -4.00
CA ALA A 90 9.81 9.41 -4.93
C ALA A 90 11.25 9.93 -5.09
N MET A 91 11.44 11.23 -5.19
CA MET A 91 12.76 11.85 -5.30
C MET A 91 13.57 11.67 -4.01
N GLN A 92 12.93 11.82 -2.86
CA GLN A 92 13.57 11.66 -1.55
C GLN A 92 14.22 10.28 -1.39
N TYR A 93 13.57 9.23 -1.91
CA TYR A 93 14.07 7.87 -1.81
C TYR A 93 14.77 7.38 -3.08
N GLY A 94 15.04 8.30 -4.03
CA GLY A 94 15.79 7.97 -5.23
C GLY A 94 15.11 6.94 -6.12
N ILE A 95 13.77 6.97 -6.20
CA ILE A 95 13.02 6.02 -7.03
C ILE A 95 13.25 6.35 -8.50
N SER A 96 14.03 5.52 -9.19
CA SER A 96 14.37 5.68 -10.61
C SER A 96 13.67 4.66 -11.51
N ALA A 97 13.12 3.61 -10.94
CA ALA A 97 12.40 2.56 -11.66
C ALA A 97 11.20 2.12 -10.84
N ILE A 98 10.11 1.74 -11.50
CA ILE A 98 8.90 1.22 -10.86
C ILE A 98 8.48 -0.09 -11.54
N PRO A 99 7.88 -1.03 -10.80
CA PRO A 99 7.60 -0.95 -9.37
C PRO A 99 8.87 -1.07 -8.52
N THR A 100 8.90 -0.34 -7.41
CA THR A 100 9.92 -0.46 -6.38
C THR A 100 9.23 -0.62 -5.05
N ILE A 101 9.60 -1.65 -4.31
CA ILE A 101 9.09 -1.88 -2.97
C ILE A 101 10.19 -1.60 -1.98
N ILE A 102 9.92 -0.71 -1.02
CA ILE A 102 10.87 -0.40 0.05
C ILE A 102 10.31 -0.93 1.37
N LEU A 103 11.20 -1.53 2.15
CA LEU A 103 10.89 -2.12 3.45
C LEU A 103 11.52 -1.29 4.55
N TYR A 104 10.70 -0.91 5.54
CA TYR A 104 11.14 -0.08 6.66
C TYR A 104 10.91 -0.81 7.98
N SER A 105 11.89 -0.74 8.88
CA SER A 105 11.75 -1.17 10.26
C SER A 105 11.97 0.03 11.15
N ARG A 106 10.93 0.43 11.90
CA ARG A 106 10.96 1.58 12.81
C ARG A 106 11.48 2.85 12.12
N GLY A 107 10.98 3.10 10.91
CA GLY A 107 11.33 4.28 10.11
C GLY A 107 12.63 4.19 9.34
N LYS A 108 13.38 3.09 9.47
CA LYS A 108 14.64 2.89 8.76
C LYS A 108 14.48 1.90 7.62
N MET A 109 15.05 2.21 6.46
CA MET A 109 15.02 1.31 5.32
C MET A 109 15.87 0.07 5.59
N VAL A 110 15.25 -1.11 5.52
CA VAL A 110 15.93 -2.40 5.74
C VAL A 110 15.98 -3.25 4.48
N GLY A 111 15.32 -2.85 3.41
CA GLY A 111 15.35 -3.59 2.16
C GLY A 111 14.69 -2.84 1.03
N GLN A 112 15.00 -3.26 -0.20
CA GLN A 112 14.46 -2.68 -1.42
C GLN A 112 14.34 -3.79 -2.47
N ILE A 113 13.18 -3.83 -3.13
CA ILE A 113 12.94 -4.81 -4.20
C ILE A 113 12.53 -4.01 -5.44
N ILE A 114 13.35 -4.05 -6.49
CA ILE A 114 13.09 -3.34 -7.74
C ILE A 114 12.63 -4.34 -8.79
N GLY A 115 11.45 -4.12 -9.34
CA GLY A 115 10.90 -4.95 -10.41
C GLY A 115 9.72 -5.79 -9.98
N ALA A 116 9.11 -6.47 -10.95
CA ALA A 116 7.95 -7.32 -10.73
C ALA A 116 8.40 -8.78 -10.61
N TYR A 117 8.09 -9.39 -9.48
CA TYR A 117 8.42 -10.78 -9.17
C TYR A 117 7.16 -11.55 -8.80
N PRO A 118 7.22 -12.90 -8.80
CA PRO A 118 6.11 -13.69 -8.29
C PRO A 118 5.88 -13.44 -6.78
N LYS A 119 4.66 -13.70 -6.34
CA LYS A 119 4.25 -13.48 -4.95
C LYS A 119 5.17 -14.15 -3.93
N ASP A 120 5.58 -15.40 -4.19
CA ASP A 120 6.43 -16.16 -3.28
C ASP A 120 7.81 -15.49 -3.11
N ALA A 121 8.36 -14.92 -4.19
CA ALA A 121 9.63 -14.20 -4.14
C ALA A 121 9.53 -12.94 -3.26
N PHE A 122 8.45 -12.18 -3.40
CA PHE A 122 8.20 -11.03 -2.53
C PHE A 122 8.04 -11.46 -1.07
N ARG A 123 7.27 -12.51 -0.82
CA ARG A 123 7.08 -13.03 0.54
C ARG A 123 8.40 -13.40 1.19
N ASP A 124 9.25 -14.12 0.48
CA ASP A 124 10.55 -14.57 0.98
C ASP A 124 11.46 -13.37 1.30
N GLN A 125 11.52 -12.38 0.42
CA GLN A 125 12.32 -11.19 0.62
C GLN A 125 11.81 -10.36 1.81
N ILE A 126 10.50 -10.22 1.94
CA ILE A 126 9.87 -9.52 3.06
C ILE A 126 10.19 -10.20 4.39
N LYS A 127 10.02 -11.50 4.45
CA LYS A 127 10.34 -12.28 5.66
C LYS A 127 11.81 -12.15 6.03
N LYS A 128 12.67 -12.24 5.05
CA LYS A 128 14.13 -12.13 5.26
C LYS A 128 14.50 -10.74 5.78
N ALA A 129 13.97 -9.69 5.19
CA ALA A 129 14.28 -8.31 5.59
C ALA A 129 13.85 -8.01 7.01
N PHE A 130 12.72 -8.55 7.45
CA PHE A 130 12.18 -8.33 8.79
C PHE A 130 12.55 -9.41 9.80
N GLY A 131 13.35 -10.39 9.41
CA GLY A 131 13.73 -11.49 10.30
C GLY A 131 12.57 -12.38 10.70
N LEU A 132 11.56 -12.53 9.84
CA LEU A 132 10.40 -13.38 10.09
C LEU A 132 10.62 -14.78 9.52
N SER A 133 10.12 -15.79 10.23
CA SER A 133 10.24 -17.18 9.81
C SER A 133 9.01 -17.67 9.03
#